data_0bad4270d839183e483789fe7fbf05c5
#
_entry.id   0bad4270d839183e483789fe7fbf05c5
#
_cell.length_a   1.000
_cell.length_b   1.000
_cell.length_c   1.000
_cell.angle_alpha   90.00
_cell.angle_beta   90.00
_cell.angle_gamma   90.00
#
_symmetry.space_group_name_H-M   'P 1'
#
loop_
_entity.id
_entity.type
_entity.pdbx_description
1 polymer ?
#
loop_
_entity_poly.entity_id
_entity_poly.type
_entity_poly.pdbx_seq_one_letter_code
_entity_poly.pdbx_strand_id
1 'polypeptide(L)'
;YKDRIIQLLDFYASIVDENGFVHGNYGDRQFGYTPGWSTYNGPARKGVAAYAQIMLYYNYVTGAYFADLWKESALADRYRKLARNLKKKIFEHFWDNDRKVFINGTMNDNVTVDKRISHHAQYWGILADIFPKEHYDNLFENVLPNLPNYYEVVSYEKGYEFLAYAKAGRIKELWDHIYGVFGDWMDQGHTRFPENFMMNASRARQLVFYNRPYGLSLCHGANGVPVVVGALNGLIGFSQSSMKTNEYTIKPELLHLKWIHSRIPVKEGYIVLKLNAEGESTIDIPAGCTVRIIKKIGKKPLVLREQGGYSFRLKD
;
A
#
# COMPACT_ATOMS: atom_id res chain seq x y z
N TYR A 1 21.24 3.48 -11.75
CA TYR A 1 20.22 2.57 -11.16
C TYR A 1 19.73 1.50 -12.14
N LYS A 2 19.74 1.72 -13.48
CA LYS A 2 19.26 0.78 -14.50
C LYS A 2 19.82 -0.64 -14.28
N ASP A 3 21.13 -0.79 -14.29
CA ASP A 3 21.80 -2.10 -14.17
C ASP A 3 21.49 -2.82 -12.87
N ARG A 4 21.32 -2.06 -11.77
CA ARG A 4 20.96 -2.62 -10.47
C ARG A 4 19.53 -3.16 -10.44
N ILE A 5 18.61 -2.46 -11.09
CA ILE A 5 17.21 -2.93 -11.21
C ILE A 5 17.18 -4.21 -12.06
N ILE A 6 17.89 -4.23 -13.19
CA ILE A 6 17.99 -5.40 -14.06
C ILE A 6 18.58 -6.59 -13.28
N GLN A 7 19.73 -6.40 -12.61
CA GLN A 7 20.39 -7.44 -11.83
C GLN A 7 19.44 -8.01 -10.75
N LEU A 8 18.68 -7.15 -10.05
CA LEU A 8 17.72 -7.59 -9.02
C LEU A 8 16.60 -8.44 -9.63
N LEU A 9 16.00 -7.99 -10.73
CA LEU A 9 14.90 -8.72 -11.37
C LEU A 9 15.39 -10.03 -12.00
N ASP A 10 16.59 -10.05 -12.58
CA ASP A 10 17.22 -11.25 -13.12
C ASP A 10 17.58 -12.24 -12.03
N PHE A 11 18.05 -11.77 -10.86
CA PHE A 11 18.25 -12.62 -9.70
C PHE A 11 16.96 -13.31 -9.28
N TYR A 12 15.86 -12.57 -9.10
CA TYR A 12 14.59 -13.19 -8.76
C TYR A 12 14.10 -14.16 -9.83
N ALA A 13 14.29 -13.84 -11.11
CA ALA A 13 13.94 -14.73 -12.20
C ALA A 13 14.79 -16.03 -12.24
N SER A 14 15.97 -16.03 -11.61
CA SER A 14 16.86 -17.19 -11.56
C SER A 14 16.60 -18.16 -10.39
N ILE A 15 15.87 -17.70 -9.35
CA ILE A 15 15.64 -18.48 -8.13
C ILE A 15 14.20 -18.98 -7.99
N VAL A 16 13.36 -18.76 -8.99
CA VAL A 16 11.97 -19.29 -9.01
C VAL A 16 11.95 -20.77 -9.32
N ASP A 17 10.93 -21.46 -8.80
CA ASP A 17 10.61 -22.85 -9.15
C ASP A 17 9.95 -22.99 -10.54
N GLU A 18 9.53 -24.19 -10.88
CA GLU A 18 8.85 -24.53 -12.14
C GLU A 18 7.52 -23.79 -12.36
N ASN A 19 6.87 -23.34 -11.28
CA ASN A 19 5.68 -22.51 -11.31
C ASN A 19 5.99 -21.02 -11.43
N GLY A 20 7.27 -20.63 -11.30
CA GLY A 20 7.71 -19.25 -11.26
C GLY A 20 7.58 -18.59 -9.88
N PHE A 21 7.50 -19.40 -8.80
CA PHE A 21 7.38 -18.92 -7.43
C PHE A 21 8.72 -18.84 -6.71
N VAL A 22 8.89 -17.82 -5.92
CA VAL A 22 9.99 -17.70 -4.96
C VAL A 22 9.55 -18.31 -3.64
N HIS A 23 10.40 -19.14 -3.05
CA HIS A 23 10.16 -19.80 -1.78
C HIS A 23 10.69 -18.97 -0.61
N GLY A 24 10.03 -19.09 0.55
CA GLY A 24 10.51 -18.54 1.80
C GLY A 24 11.72 -19.36 2.29
N ASN A 25 12.71 -18.65 2.83
CA ASN A 25 13.93 -19.28 3.33
C ASN A 25 14.35 -18.67 4.68
N TYR A 26 13.48 -18.84 5.69
CA TYR A 26 13.79 -18.34 7.02
C TYR A 26 14.77 -19.26 7.74
N GLY A 27 15.94 -18.74 8.05
CA GLY A 27 17.00 -19.44 8.75
C GLY A 27 18.18 -19.87 7.88
N ASP A 28 18.00 -19.97 6.58
CA ASP A 28 19.07 -20.16 5.60
C ASP A 28 19.34 -18.83 4.90
N ARG A 29 20.40 -18.16 5.24
CA ARG A 29 20.67 -16.78 4.78
C ARG A 29 21.05 -16.66 3.30
N GLN A 30 20.99 -17.75 2.54
CA GLN A 30 21.57 -17.71 1.22
C GLN A 30 20.63 -17.23 0.13
N PHE A 31 19.37 -17.65 0.06
CA PHE A 31 18.45 -17.25 -1.02
C PHE A 31 16.98 -17.41 -0.62
N GLY A 32 16.15 -16.47 -0.95
CA GLY A 32 14.73 -16.46 -0.68
C GLY A 32 14.28 -15.15 -0.02
N TYR A 33 12.98 -14.93 0.05
CA TYR A 33 12.44 -13.83 0.84
C TYR A 33 12.26 -14.30 2.29
N THR A 34 12.50 -13.43 3.23
CA THR A 34 12.05 -13.65 4.60
C THR A 34 10.57 -13.27 4.62
N PRO A 35 9.64 -14.23 4.86
CA PRO A 35 8.27 -13.85 5.15
C PRO A 35 8.36 -12.96 6.37
N GLY A 36 7.98 -11.71 6.22
CA GLY A 36 8.13 -10.73 7.29
C GLY A 36 7.51 -11.28 8.55
N TRP A 37 8.21 -11.23 9.66
CA TRP A 37 7.63 -11.48 10.98
C TRP A 37 6.48 -10.53 11.32
N SER A 38 6.25 -9.60 10.44
CA SER A 38 5.16 -8.65 10.43
C SER A 38 3.82 -9.23 10.00
N THR A 39 3.75 -10.47 9.55
CA THR A 39 2.51 -11.09 9.11
C THR A 39 1.91 -11.92 10.24
N TYR A 40 1.05 -11.30 11.04
CA TYR A 40 0.13 -12.06 11.88
C TYR A 40 -0.69 -13.02 11.00
N ASN A 41 -0.71 -14.28 11.35
CA ASN A 41 -1.23 -15.36 10.52
C ASN A 41 -0.53 -15.45 9.14
N GLY A 42 0.70 -14.99 9.07
CA GLY A 42 1.51 -15.05 7.86
C GLY A 42 1.73 -16.46 7.37
N PRO A 43 2.18 -16.59 6.13
CA PRO A 43 2.50 -17.88 5.54
C PRO A 43 3.63 -18.57 6.31
N ALA A 44 3.72 -19.85 6.10
CA ALA A 44 4.80 -20.65 6.66
C ALA A 44 6.16 -20.10 6.22
N ARG A 45 7.13 -20.12 7.12
CA ARG A 45 8.43 -19.47 6.94
C ARG A 45 9.27 -20.01 5.78
N LYS A 46 8.99 -21.23 5.34
CA LYS A 46 9.67 -21.91 4.21
C LYS A 46 8.72 -22.19 3.04
N GLY A 47 7.45 -21.82 3.16
CA GLY A 47 6.46 -22.04 2.14
C GLY A 47 6.48 -20.99 1.02
N VAL A 48 5.56 -21.13 0.08
CA VAL A 48 5.31 -20.14 -0.96
C VAL A 48 4.22 -19.19 -0.45
N ALA A 49 4.57 -17.94 -0.21
CA ALA A 49 3.62 -16.93 0.24
C ALA A 49 2.97 -16.21 -0.94
N ALA A 50 1.65 -16.19 -1.01
CA ALA A 50 0.91 -15.54 -2.08
C ALA A 50 1.28 -14.05 -2.21
N TYR A 51 1.35 -13.31 -1.10
CA TYR A 51 1.68 -11.88 -1.15
C TYR A 51 3.06 -11.61 -1.77
N ALA A 52 4.05 -12.48 -1.50
CA ALA A 52 5.39 -12.31 -2.05
C ALA A 52 5.41 -12.55 -3.57
N GLN A 53 4.61 -13.48 -4.06
CA GLN A 53 4.45 -13.70 -5.50
C GLN A 53 3.73 -12.51 -6.16
N ILE A 54 2.76 -11.92 -5.48
CA ILE A 54 2.07 -10.71 -5.94
C ILE A 54 3.04 -9.52 -5.99
N MET A 55 3.91 -9.37 -4.99
CA MET A 55 4.98 -8.36 -5.01
C MET A 55 5.97 -8.60 -6.15
N LEU A 56 6.37 -9.85 -6.39
CA LEU A 56 7.24 -10.22 -7.52
C LEU A 56 6.58 -9.89 -8.87
N TYR A 57 5.28 -10.22 -9.02
CA TYR A 57 4.51 -9.80 -10.18
C TYR A 57 4.55 -8.29 -10.39
N TYR A 58 4.28 -7.52 -9.33
CA TYR A 58 4.32 -6.06 -9.37
C TYR A 58 5.70 -5.53 -9.76
N ASN A 59 6.76 -6.17 -9.27
CA ASN A 59 8.14 -5.83 -9.65
C ASN A 59 8.43 -6.09 -11.13
N TYR A 60 7.94 -7.19 -11.71
CA TYR A 60 8.08 -7.44 -13.15
C TYR A 60 7.29 -6.43 -13.99
N VAL A 61 6.07 -6.06 -13.57
CA VAL A 61 5.29 -5.00 -14.24
C VAL A 61 6.03 -3.67 -14.20
N THR A 62 6.57 -3.31 -13.04
CA THR A 62 7.36 -2.08 -12.85
C THR A 62 8.66 -2.13 -13.65
N GLY A 63 9.32 -3.29 -13.69
CA GLY A 63 10.52 -3.51 -14.51
C GLY A 63 10.26 -3.34 -16.01
N ALA A 64 9.13 -3.85 -16.49
CA ALA A 64 8.72 -3.65 -17.88
C ALA A 64 8.49 -2.17 -18.20
N TYR A 65 7.83 -1.44 -17.30
CA TYR A 65 7.64 0.00 -17.44
C TYR A 65 8.98 0.77 -17.49
N PHE A 66 9.94 0.45 -16.62
CA PHE A 66 11.26 1.06 -16.67
C PHE A 66 12.02 0.70 -17.95
N ALA A 67 11.92 -0.54 -18.42
CA ALA A 67 12.54 -0.97 -19.67
C ALA A 67 12.00 -0.18 -20.89
N ASP A 68 10.69 0.13 -20.91
CA ASP A 68 10.11 1.02 -21.92
C ASP A 68 10.69 2.44 -21.84
N LEU A 69 10.82 3.00 -20.64
CA LEU A 69 11.42 4.32 -20.44
C LEU A 69 12.88 4.36 -20.91
N TRP A 70 13.60 3.25 -20.76
CA TRP A 70 14.98 3.11 -21.24
C TRP A 70 15.08 2.74 -22.72
N LYS A 71 13.94 2.55 -23.41
CA LYS A 71 13.85 2.11 -24.81
C LYS A 71 14.45 0.72 -25.05
N GLU A 72 14.36 -0.16 -24.07
CA GLU A 72 14.83 -1.56 -24.09
C GLU A 72 13.65 -2.50 -24.35
N SER A 73 13.13 -2.51 -25.58
CA SER A 73 11.89 -3.23 -25.91
C SER A 73 11.95 -4.74 -25.61
N ALA A 74 13.06 -5.41 -25.95
CA ALA A 74 13.25 -6.82 -25.69
C ALA A 74 13.21 -7.14 -24.19
N LEU A 75 13.78 -6.28 -23.35
CA LEU A 75 13.76 -6.40 -21.90
C LEU A 75 12.33 -6.19 -21.35
N ALA A 76 11.63 -5.17 -21.86
CA ALA A 76 10.25 -4.90 -21.50
C ALA A 76 9.35 -6.09 -21.81
N ASP A 77 9.47 -6.70 -22.98
CA ASP A 77 8.70 -7.87 -23.39
C ASP A 77 9.00 -9.10 -22.54
N ARG A 78 10.26 -9.30 -22.18
CA ARG A 78 10.67 -10.36 -21.25
C ARG A 78 9.98 -10.22 -19.89
N TYR A 79 10.02 -9.03 -19.27
CA TYR A 79 9.39 -8.79 -17.99
C TYR A 79 7.85 -8.89 -18.06
N ARG A 80 7.24 -8.40 -19.14
CA ARG A 80 5.79 -8.61 -19.37
C ARG A 80 5.42 -10.07 -19.47
N LYS A 81 6.25 -10.90 -20.13
CA LYS A 81 6.04 -12.35 -20.21
C LYS A 81 6.11 -13.00 -18.85
N LEU A 82 7.13 -12.67 -18.04
CA LEU A 82 7.27 -13.16 -16.67
C LEU A 82 6.05 -12.74 -15.82
N ALA A 83 5.64 -11.48 -15.89
CA ALA A 83 4.47 -10.98 -15.18
C ALA A 83 3.19 -11.73 -15.57
N ARG A 84 2.91 -11.92 -16.87
CA ARG A 84 1.71 -12.65 -17.34
C ARG A 84 1.68 -14.10 -16.84
N ASN A 85 2.79 -14.79 -16.94
CA ASN A 85 2.90 -16.18 -16.49
C ASN A 85 2.68 -16.28 -14.97
N LEU A 86 3.35 -15.42 -14.21
CA LEU A 86 3.24 -15.40 -12.76
C LEU A 86 1.82 -15.03 -12.30
N LYS A 87 1.18 -14.03 -12.93
CA LYS A 87 -0.21 -13.68 -12.63
C LYS A 87 -1.15 -14.88 -12.80
N LYS A 88 -1.01 -15.62 -13.91
CA LYS A 88 -1.82 -16.83 -14.15
C LYS A 88 -1.63 -17.83 -13.01
N LYS A 89 -0.38 -18.12 -12.64
CA LYS A 89 -0.04 -19.06 -11.57
C LYS A 89 -0.54 -18.59 -10.19
N ILE A 90 -0.47 -17.29 -9.88
CA ILE A 90 -1.02 -16.72 -8.65
C ILE A 90 -2.52 -17.03 -8.54
N PHE A 91 -3.29 -16.82 -9.60
CA PHE A 91 -4.72 -17.12 -9.59
C PHE A 91 -5.01 -18.62 -9.53
N GLU A 92 -4.28 -19.45 -10.26
CA GLU A 92 -4.45 -20.91 -10.25
C GLU A 92 -4.19 -21.52 -8.86
N HIS A 93 -3.22 -20.98 -8.09
CA HIS A 93 -2.78 -21.58 -6.84
C HIS A 93 -3.31 -20.89 -5.58
N PHE A 94 -3.56 -19.59 -5.64
CA PHE A 94 -3.82 -18.80 -4.43
C PHE A 94 -5.15 -18.03 -4.43
N TRP A 95 -5.92 -18.06 -5.52
CA TRP A 95 -7.24 -17.46 -5.53
C TRP A 95 -8.30 -18.44 -5.03
N ASP A 96 -9.00 -18.08 -3.96
CA ASP A 96 -10.14 -18.83 -3.43
C ASP A 96 -11.42 -18.37 -4.11
N ASN A 97 -11.97 -19.23 -4.97
CA ASN A 97 -13.17 -18.92 -5.74
C ASN A 97 -14.44 -18.81 -4.91
N ASP A 98 -14.49 -19.43 -3.74
CA ASP A 98 -15.67 -19.41 -2.87
C ASP A 98 -15.70 -18.10 -2.05
N ARG A 99 -14.56 -17.75 -1.44
CA ARG A 99 -14.42 -16.56 -0.61
C ARG A 99 -14.07 -15.29 -1.40
N LYS A 100 -13.67 -15.42 -2.67
CA LYS A 100 -13.26 -14.31 -3.57
C LYS A 100 -12.10 -13.48 -3.02
N VAL A 101 -11.07 -14.15 -2.53
CA VAL A 101 -9.87 -13.58 -1.93
C VAL A 101 -8.63 -14.40 -2.22
N PHE A 102 -7.45 -13.84 -2.01
CA PHE A 102 -6.21 -14.61 -2.00
C PHE A 102 -6.00 -15.31 -0.65
N ILE A 103 -5.61 -16.57 -0.69
CA ILE A 103 -5.17 -17.33 0.48
C ILE A 103 -3.70 -17.02 0.80
N ASN A 104 -3.21 -17.50 1.95
CA ASN A 104 -1.82 -17.26 2.37
C ASN A 104 -0.77 -17.88 1.44
N GLY A 105 -1.02 -19.07 0.93
CA GLY A 105 -0.05 -19.79 0.09
C GLY A 105 0.09 -21.27 0.42
N THR A 106 1.32 -21.73 0.63
CA THR A 106 1.59 -23.11 1.06
C THR A 106 2.28 -23.14 2.43
N MET A 107 2.22 -24.31 3.07
CA MET A 107 2.97 -24.60 4.28
C MET A 107 4.47 -24.84 3.99
N ASN A 108 5.26 -25.12 5.02
CA ASN A 108 6.72 -25.33 4.91
C ASN A 108 7.14 -26.49 4.00
N ASP A 109 6.25 -27.42 3.71
CA ASP A 109 6.45 -28.54 2.79
C ASP A 109 6.30 -28.14 1.31
N ASN A 110 5.88 -26.92 1.02
CA ASN A 110 5.60 -26.37 -0.31
C ASN A 110 4.47 -27.08 -1.09
N VAL A 111 3.74 -27.95 -0.45
CA VAL A 111 2.67 -28.78 -1.03
C VAL A 111 1.32 -28.51 -0.35
N THR A 112 1.30 -28.54 0.97
CA THR A 112 0.07 -28.33 1.75
C THR A 112 -0.40 -26.89 1.61
N VAL A 113 -1.63 -26.73 1.13
CA VAL A 113 -2.23 -25.40 0.92
C VAL A 113 -2.60 -24.77 2.26
N ASP A 114 -2.13 -23.54 2.51
CA ASP A 114 -2.52 -22.72 3.64
C ASP A 114 -3.70 -21.81 3.27
N LYS A 115 -4.92 -22.28 3.55
CA LYS A 115 -6.17 -21.58 3.23
C LYS A 115 -6.50 -20.39 4.14
N ARG A 116 -5.65 -20.05 5.11
CA ARG A 116 -5.83 -18.84 5.90
C ARG A 116 -5.76 -17.61 5.00
N ILE A 117 -6.32 -16.51 5.47
CA ILE A 117 -6.31 -15.24 4.75
C ILE A 117 -5.43 -14.27 5.52
N SER A 118 -4.50 -13.62 4.83
CA SER A 118 -3.72 -12.50 5.35
C SER A 118 -4.17 -11.20 4.70
N HIS A 119 -4.05 -10.11 5.45
CA HIS A 119 -4.23 -8.76 4.92
C HIS A 119 -3.26 -8.49 3.76
N HIS A 120 -2.01 -8.94 3.90
CA HIS A 120 -0.91 -8.69 2.97
C HIS A 120 -1.21 -9.13 1.54
N ALA A 121 -1.76 -10.34 1.35
CA ALA A 121 -2.10 -10.81 0.02
C ALA A 121 -3.21 -9.96 -0.64
N GLN A 122 -4.14 -9.45 0.15
CA GLN A 122 -5.24 -8.63 -0.35
C GLN A 122 -4.78 -7.24 -0.75
N TYR A 123 -4.12 -6.49 0.15
CA TYR A 123 -3.69 -5.14 -0.18
C TYR A 123 -2.61 -5.13 -1.27
N TRP A 124 -1.68 -6.09 -1.29
CA TRP A 124 -0.74 -6.20 -2.40
C TRP A 124 -1.43 -6.56 -3.71
N GLY A 125 -2.48 -7.40 -3.67
CA GLY A 125 -3.34 -7.67 -4.83
C GLY A 125 -3.98 -6.40 -5.41
N ILE A 126 -4.45 -5.52 -4.54
CA ILE A 126 -5.02 -4.21 -4.94
C ILE A 126 -3.92 -3.30 -5.50
N LEU A 127 -2.77 -3.18 -4.80
CA LEU A 127 -1.66 -2.33 -5.24
C LEU A 127 -1.11 -2.74 -6.59
N ALA A 128 -1.02 -4.04 -6.83
CA ALA A 128 -0.53 -4.64 -8.08
C ALA A 128 -1.58 -4.70 -9.21
N ASP A 129 -2.80 -4.20 -9.01
CA ASP A 129 -3.91 -4.25 -9.98
C ASP A 129 -4.28 -5.67 -10.43
N ILE A 130 -4.17 -6.65 -9.53
CA ILE A 130 -4.61 -8.01 -9.82
C ILE A 130 -5.78 -8.48 -8.97
N PHE A 131 -6.07 -7.84 -7.85
CA PHE A 131 -7.30 -8.14 -7.10
C PHE A 131 -8.52 -7.67 -7.92
N PRO A 132 -9.51 -8.54 -8.19
CA PRO A 132 -10.67 -8.18 -9.01
C PRO A 132 -11.53 -7.12 -8.32
N LYS A 133 -11.76 -5.99 -9.00
CA LYS A 133 -12.46 -4.82 -8.43
C LYS A 133 -13.90 -5.11 -8.06
N GLU A 134 -14.55 -6.01 -8.76
CA GLU A 134 -15.92 -6.47 -8.50
C GLU A 134 -16.09 -7.16 -7.15
N HIS A 135 -14.98 -7.53 -6.49
CA HIS A 135 -14.98 -8.16 -5.18
C HIS A 135 -14.50 -7.23 -4.05
N TYR A 136 -14.28 -5.93 -4.33
CA TYR A 136 -13.85 -4.97 -3.30
C TYR A 136 -14.87 -4.84 -2.16
N ASP A 137 -16.18 -4.77 -2.48
CA ASP A 137 -17.21 -4.67 -1.44
C ASP A 137 -17.19 -5.88 -0.51
N ASN A 138 -17.12 -7.08 -1.08
CA ASN A 138 -16.98 -8.30 -0.28
C ASN A 138 -15.71 -8.30 0.58
N LEU A 139 -14.57 -7.87 0.02
CA LEU A 139 -13.30 -7.83 0.74
C LEU A 139 -13.37 -6.88 1.94
N PHE A 140 -13.80 -5.65 1.72
CA PHE A 140 -13.75 -4.59 2.74
C PHE A 140 -14.89 -4.66 3.76
N GLU A 141 -16.04 -5.21 3.40
CA GLU A 141 -17.22 -5.26 4.27
C GLU A 141 -17.37 -6.60 4.99
N ASN A 142 -16.98 -7.71 4.34
CA ASN A 142 -17.24 -9.04 4.85
C ASN A 142 -15.98 -9.83 5.24
N VAL A 143 -14.85 -9.61 4.58
CA VAL A 143 -13.65 -10.42 4.80
C VAL A 143 -12.69 -9.76 5.78
N LEU A 144 -12.16 -8.60 5.44
CA LEU A 144 -11.13 -7.95 6.25
C LEU A 144 -11.58 -7.68 7.70
N PRO A 145 -12.79 -7.14 7.97
CA PRO A 145 -13.23 -6.86 9.34
C PRO A 145 -13.39 -8.11 10.21
N ASN A 146 -13.58 -9.26 9.58
CA ASN A 146 -13.75 -10.55 10.27
C ASN A 146 -12.46 -11.36 10.41
N LEU A 147 -11.34 -10.84 9.90
CA LEU A 147 -10.05 -11.50 10.10
C LEU A 147 -9.59 -11.33 11.55
N PRO A 148 -9.03 -12.39 12.16
CA PRO A 148 -8.34 -12.25 13.43
C PRO A 148 -7.30 -11.13 13.33
N ASN A 149 -7.24 -10.28 14.35
CA ASN A 149 -6.26 -9.20 14.41
C ASN A 149 -6.37 -8.17 13.26
N TYR A 150 -7.59 -7.81 12.89
CA TYR A 150 -7.86 -6.83 11.82
C TYR A 150 -7.02 -5.54 11.93
N TYR A 151 -6.73 -5.07 13.14
CA TYR A 151 -5.91 -3.88 13.36
C TYR A 151 -4.42 -4.16 13.61
N GLU A 152 -4.01 -5.42 13.71
CA GLU A 152 -2.67 -5.81 14.18
C GLU A 152 -1.65 -6.06 13.06
N VAL A 153 -1.82 -5.44 11.89
CA VAL A 153 -0.74 -5.37 10.91
C VAL A 153 0.36 -4.49 11.47
N VAL A 154 1.61 -4.94 11.34
CA VAL A 154 2.77 -4.17 11.82
C VAL A 154 2.75 -2.76 11.28
N SER A 155 3.05 -1.81 12.14
CA SER A 155 2.79 -0.40 11.90
C SER A 155 3.40 0.16 10.62
N TYR A 156 4.61 -0.24 10.22
CA TYR A 156 5.20 0.24 8.96
C TYR A 156 4.49 -0.32 7.70
N GLU A 157 3.96 -1.53 7.77
CA GLU A 157 3.23 -2.13 6.64
C GLU A 157 1.84 -1.53 6.46
N LYS A 158 1.28 -0.88 7.49
CA LYS A 158 0.04 -0.12 7.35
C LYS A 158 0.13 0.97 6.28
N GLY A 159 1.31 1.45 5.94
CA GLY A 159 1.49 2.37 4.82
C GLY A 159 1.03 1.78 3.50
N TYR A 160 1.37 0.53 3.22
CA TYR A 160 0.91 -0.18 2.02
C TYR A 160 -0.58 -0.53 2.10
N GLU A 161 -1.05 -0.93 3.26
CA GLU A 161 -2.47 -1.17 3.50
C GLU A 161 -3.29 0.10 3.22
N PHE A 162 -2.90 1.25 3.77
CA PHE A 162 -3.59 2.52 3.55
C PHE A 162 -3.52 3.00 2.09
N LEU A 163 -2.42 2.75 1.40
CA LEU A 163 -2.35 2.98 -0.05
C LEU A 163 -3.35 2.09 -0.81
N ALA A 164 -3.53 0.84 -0.39
CA ALA A 164 -4.52 -0.05 -1.00
C ALA A 164 -5.96 0.41 -0.75
N TYR A 165 -6.29 0.84 0.48
CA TYR A 165 -7.60 1.46 0.78
C TYR A 165 -7.83 2.70 -0.08
N ALA A 166 -6.84 3.61 -0.16
CA ALA A 166 -6.94 4.82 -0.97
C ALA A 166 -7.13 4.49 -2.47
N LYS A 167 -6.37 3.51 -2.99
CA LYS A 167 -6.47 3.05 -4.38
C LYS A 167 -7.83 2.40 -4.67
N ALA A 168 -8.40 1.68 -3.70
CA ALA A 168 -9.72 1.07 -3.80
C ALA A 168 -10.86 2.08 -3.64
N GLY A 169 -10.58 3.33 -3.24
CA GLY A 169 -11.60 4.35 -2.96
C GLY A 169 -12.32 4.15 -1.63
N ARG A 170 -11.74 3.37 -0.71
CA ARG A 170 -12.29 3.06 0.62
C ARG A 170 -11.77 4.05 1.66
N ILE A 171 -12.06 5.33 1.46
CA ILE A 171 -11.48 6.42 2.26
C ILE A 171 -12.07 6.46 3.66
N LYS A 172 -13.37 6.15 3.80
CA LYS A 172 -13.99 6.08 5.12
C LYS A 172 -13.37 4.97 5.97
N GLU A 173 -13.28 3.77 5.42
CA GLU A 173 -12.69 2.61 6.11
C GLU A 173 -11.21 2.85 6.42
N LEU A 174 -10.47 3.48 5.52
CA LEU A 174 -9.09 3.92 5.78
C LEU A 174 -9.04 4.84 6.99
N TRP A 175 -9.91 5.85 7.05
CA TRP A 175 -9.93 6.81 8.14
C TRP A 175 -10.33 6.17 9.47
N ASP A 176 -11.35 5.32 9.45
CA ASP A 176 -11.77 4.55 10.62
C ASP A 176 -10.64 3.67 11.15
N HIS A 177 -9.85 3.08 10.24
CA HIS A 177 -8.69 2.26 10.60
C HIS A 177 -7.55 3.11 11.21
N ILE A 178 -7.26 4.27 10.64
CA ILE A 178 -6.29 5.23 11.23
C ILE A 178 -6.74 5.60 12.64
N TYR A 179 -8.00 5.93 12.81
CA TYR A 179 -8.55 6.35 14.10
C TYR A 179 -8.54 5.21 15.11
N GLY A 180 -8.94 4.00 14.71
CA GLY A 180 -8.95 2.84 15.57
C GLY A 180 -7.56 2.42 16.06
N VAL A 181 -6.53 2.58 15.24
CA VAL A 181 -5.16 2.17 15.61
C VAL A 181 -4.39 3.31 16.26
N PHE A 182 -4.25 4.43 15.56
CA PHE A 182 -3.39 5.53 16.01
C PHE A 182 -4.12 6.45 16.99
N GLY A 183 -5.44 6.59 16.86
CA GLY A 183 -6.26 7.32 17.83
C GLY A 183 -6.24 6.65 19.19
N ASP A 184 -6.52 5.34 19.26
CA ASP A 184 -6.43 4.55 20.50
C ASP A 184 -5.04 4.68 21.15
N TRP A 185 -3.98 4.63 20.36
CA TRP A 185 -2.62 4.83 20.84
C TRP A 185 -2.40 6.21 21.47
N MET A 186 -2.92 7.26 20.84
CA MET A 186 -2.84 8.64 21.35
C MET A 186 -3.70 8.81 22.60
N ASP A 187 -4.90 8.25 22.64
CA ASP A 187 -5.81 8.34 23.79
C ASP A 187 -5.23 7.66 25.02
N GLN A 188 -4.36 6.67 24.84
CA GLN A 188 -3.58 6.07 25.93
C GLN A 188 -2.40 6.96 26.40
N GLY A 189 -2.25 8.15 25.84
CA GLY A 189 -1.22 9.13 26.22
C GLY A 189 0.19 8.83 25.69
N HIS A 190 0.29 8.00 24.64
CA HIS A 190 1.57 7.77 23.97
C HIS A 190 1.94 8.92 23.06
N THR A 191 3.19 9.33 23.08
CA THR A 191 3.75 10.44 22.28
C THR A 191 4.76 9.97 21.23
N ARG A 192 4.97 8.67 21.13
CA ARG A 192 5.92 8.05 20.19
C ARG A 192 5.29 6.84 19.53
N PHE A 193 5.73 6.49 18.34
CA PHE A 193 5.22 5.35 17.60
C PHE A 193 5.93 4.06 18.02
N PRO A 194 5.16 2.97 18.29
CA PRO A 194 5.70 1.65 18.61
C PRO A 194 6.09 0.91 17.32
N GLU A 195 6.85 -0.15 17.50
CA GLU A 195 7.08 -1.12 16.42
C GLU A 195 5.80 -1.88 16.07
N ASN A 196 5.05 -2.30 17.09
CA ASN A 196 3.77 -2.99 16.95
C ASN A 196 2.69 -2.30 17.77
N PHE A 197 1.48 -2.25 17.22
CA PHE A 197 0.28 -1.90 17.96
C PHE A 197 -0.37 -3.16 18.51
N MET A 198 -0.56 -3.21 19.82
CA MET A 198 -1.33 -4.26 20.49
C MET A 198 -2.66 -3.66 20.92
N MET A 199 -3.67 -3.83 20.07
CA MET A 199 -5.01 -3.33 20.38
C MET A 199 -5.54 -3.92 21.69
N ASN A 200 -6.20 -3.09 22.49
CA ASN A 200 -6.75 -3.46 23.78
C ASN A 200 -5.74 -3.98 24.83
N ALA A 201 -4.44 -3.85 24.58
CA ALA A 201 -3.45 -4.18 25.57
C ALA A 201 -3.27 -3.02 26.56
N SER A 202 -2.98 -3.34 27.84
CA SER A 202 -2.63 -2.32 28.81
C SER A 202 -1.37 -1.55 28.38
N ARG A 203 -1.27 -0.28 28.78
CA ARG A 203 -0.08 0.54 28.50
C ARG A 203 1.22 -0.14 28.91
N ALA A 204 1.22 -0.81 30.07
CA ALA A 204 2.41 -1.54 30.54
C ALA A 204 2.79 -2.68 29.59
N ARG A 205 1.80 -3.43 29.05
CA ARG A 205 2.06 -4.51 28.10
C ARG A 205 2.53 -4.00 26.74
N GLN A 206 2.01 -2.87 26.29
CA GLN A 206 2.44 -2.24 25.03
C GLN A 206 3.89 -1.75 25.10
N LEU A 207 4.40 -1.45 26.29
CA LEU A 207 5.78 -1.05 26.52
C LEU A 207 6.76 -2.24 26.59
N VAL A 208 6.26 -3.48 26.66
CA VAL A 208 7.09 -4.70 26.71
C VAL A 208 7.19 -5.28 25.32
N PHE A 209 8.35 -5.17 24.71
CA PHE A 209 8.66 -5.81 23.46
C PHE A 209 9.97 -6.60 23.57
N TYR A 210 10.08 -7.76 22.92
CA TYR A 210 11.20 -8.68 23.05
C TYR A 210 11.49 -9.12 24.51
N ASN A 211 10.45 -9.25 25.35
CA ASN A 211 10.58 -9.55 26.77
C ASN A 211 11.47 -8.56 27.56
N ARG A 212 11.59 -7.31 27.07
CA ARG A 212 12.34 -6.26 27.75
C ARG A 212 11.40 -5.17 28.24
N PRO A 213 11.46 -4.80 29.54
CA PRO A 213 10.73 -3.66 30.02
C PRO A 213 11.31 -2.38 29.41
N TYR A 214 10.43 -1.38 29.17
CA TYR A 214 10.79 -0.04 28.73
C TYR A 214 11.26 0.13 27.27
N GLY A 215 10.37 -0.20 26.32
CA GLY A 215 10.23 0.69 25.20
C GLY A 215 11.33 0.74 24.15
N LEU A 216 12.11 -0.31 23.92
CA LEU A 216 12.84 -0.41 22.66
C LEU A 216 11.92 -0.33 21.46
N SER A 217 10.65 -0.71 21.63
CA SER A 217 9.62 -0.60 20.60
C SER A 217 9.07 0.82 20.40
N LEU A 218 9.40 1.78 21.24
CA LEU A 218 8.88 3.16 21.15
C LEU A 218 9.75 4.12 20.33
N CYS A 219 10.77 3.63 19.64
CA CYS A 219 11.70 4.47 18.87
C CYS A 219 11.53 4.30 17.36
N HIS A 220 10.38 3.83 16.90
CA HIS A 220 10.11 3.59 15.48
C HIS A 220 9.39 4.77 14.84
N GLY A 221 10.08 5.91 14.73
CA GLY A 221 9.51 7.14 14.14
C GLY A 221 8.93 6.93 12.73
N ALA A 222 9.51 6.03 11.93
CA ALA A 222 8.99 5.66 10.62
C ALA A 222 7.58 5.04 10.67
N ASN A 223 7.18 4.49 11.82
CA ASN A 223 5.87 3.86 11.99
C ASN A 223 4.70 4.87 12.08
N GLY A 224 5.01 6.16 12.17
CA GLY A 224 4.03 7.24 11.98
C GLY A 224 3.76 7.60 10.52
N VAL A 225 4.63 7.21 9.61
CA VAL A 225 4.49 7.50 8.17
C VAL A 225 3.17 7.00 7.58
N PRO A 226 2.61 5.84 7.97
CA PRO A 226 1.31 5.39 7.49
C PRO A 226 0.18 6.40 7.65
N VAL A 227 0.16 7.15 8.75
CA VAL A 227 -0.85 8.21 8.98
C VAL A 227 -0.73 9.31 7.94
N VAL A 228 0.51 9.74 7.66
CA VAL A 228 0.79 10.77 6.63
C VAL A 228 0.40 10.25 5.25
N VAL A 229 0.77 9.01 4.92
CA VAL A 229 0.39 8.35 3.65
C VAL A 229 -1.14 8.26 3.53
N GLY A 230 -1.83 7.81 4.58
CA GLY A 230 -3.29 7.72 4.60
C GLY A 230 -3.96 9.08 4.41
N ALA A 231 -3.48 10.12 5.10
CA ALA A 231 -4.01 11.46 4.94
C ALA A 231 -3.75 12.03 3.54
N LEU A 232 -2.52 11.88 3.03
CA LEU A 232 -2.13 12.42 1.73
C LEU A 232 -2.83 11.70 0.56
N ASN A 233 -2.76 10.38 0.52
CA ASN A 233 -3.32 9.59 -0.58
C ASN A 233 -4.82 9.30 -0.41
N GLY A 234 -5.32 9.27 0.82
CA GLY A 234 -6.74 9.09 1.14
C GLY A 234 -7.50 10.40 1.13
N LEU A 235 -7.38 11.21 2.21
CA LEU A 235 -8.22 12.41 2.39
C LEU A 235 -7.96 13.50 1.35
N ILE A 236 -6.71 13.77 1.01
CA ILE A 236 -6.35 14.74 -0.05
C ILE A 236 -6.46 14.09 -1.42
N GLY A 237 -6.26 12.78 -1.50
CA GLY A 237 -6.27 12.04 -2.76
C GLY A 237 -5.14 12.46 -3.69
N PHE A 238 -3.97 12.81 -3.11
CA PHE A 238 -2.81 13.24 -3.88
C PHE A 238 -2.15 12.04 -4.57
N SER A 239 -1.88 12.22 -5.85
CA SER A 239 -1.09 11.28 -6.64
C SER A 239 -0.28 11.99 -7.72
N GLN A 240 0.87 11.43 -8.06
CA GLN A 240 1.70 11.88 -9.19
C GLN A 240 1.43 11.00 -10.40
N SER A 241 1.42 11.59 -11.59
CA SER A 241 1.34 10.83 -12.83
C SER A 241 2.57 9.93 -13.00
N SER A 242 2.35 8.67 -13.37
CA SER A 242 3.44 7.75 -13.72
C SER A 242 4.18 8.12 -15.01
N MET A 243 3.51 8.88 -15.89
CA MET A 243 4.05 9.25 -17.20
C MET A 243 4.78 10.59 -17.22
N LYS A 244 4.44 11.48 -16.28
CA LYS A 244 4.99 12.83 -16.20
C LYS A 244 5.27 13.23 -14.77
N THR A 245 6.51 13.54 -14.47
CA THR A 245 6.96 13.85 -13.10
C THR A 245 6.44 15.18 -12.55
N ASN A 246 5.86 16.02 -13.37
CA ASN A 246 5.32 17.34 -13.02
C ASN A 246 3.78 17.41 -13.15
N GLU A 247 3.11 16.28 -13.31
CA GLU A 247 1.64 16.21 -13.31
C GLU A 247 1.13 15.54 -12.04
N TYR A 248 0.24 16.23 -11.34
CA TYR A 248 -0.32 15.81 -10.06
C TYR A 248 -1.83 15.78 -10.13
N THR A 249 -2.44 14.87 -9.37
CA THR A 249 -3.89 14.80 -9.20
C THR A 249 -4.22 14.96 -7.73
N ILE A 250 -5.28 15.70 -7.44
CA ILE A 250 -5.88 15.88 -6.11
C ILE A 250 -7.35 15.48 -6.24
N LYS A 251 -7.76 14.50 -5.44
CA LYS A 251 -9.14 13.99 -5.38
C LYS A 251 -9.59 13.97 -3.92
N PRO A 252 -9.96 15.14 -3.37
CA PRO A 252 -10.18 15.28 -1.94
C PRO A 252 -11.49 14.62 -1.50
N GLU A 253 -11.43 13.96 -0.35
CA GLU A 253 -12.56 13.40 0.35
C GLU A 253 -12.42 13.69 1.85
N LEU A 254 -13.07 14.77 2.30
CA LEU A 254 -12.89 15.28 3.65
C LEU A 254 -13.62 14.48 4.72
N LEU A 255 -14.57 13.62 4.34
CA LEU A 255 -15.44 12.88 5.27
C LEU A 255 -16.16 13.85 6.22
N HIS A 256 -15.93 13.71 7.54
CA HIS A 256 -16.47 14.59 8.58
C HIS A 256 -15.57 15.80 8.90
N LEU A 257 -14.40 15.90 8.27
CA LEU A 257 -13.51 17.02 8.50
C LEU A 257 -14.07 18.29 7.84
N LYS A 258 -14.04 19.39 8.59
CA LYS A 258 -14.49 20.68 8.11
C LYS A 258 -13.49 21.34 7.15
N TRP A 259 -12.21 21.06 7.37
CA TRP A 259 -11.12 21.63 6.57
C TRP A 259 -9.86 20.76 6.62
N ILE A 260 -9.02 20.90 5.61
CA ILE A 260 -7.67 20.34 5.55
C ILE A 260 -6.73 21.44 5.05
N HIS A 261 -5.64 21.70 5.77
CA HIS A 261 -4.54 22.52 5.29
C HIS A 261 -3.32 21.62 5.08
N SER A 262 -2.70 21.73 3.90
CA SER A 262 -1.53 20.92 3.56
C SER A 262 -0.51 21.71 2.74
N ARG A 263 0.74 21.39 2.94
CA ARG A 263 1.88 21.85 2.15
C ARG A 263 2.60 20.62 1.63
N ILE A 264 2.40 20.31 0.36
CA ILE A 264 2.88 19.08 -0.27
C ILE A 264 4.16 19.39 -1.05
N PRO A 265 5.30 18.81 -0.68
CA PRO A 265 6.54 18.99 -1.43
C PRO A 265 6.42 18.25 -2.78
N VAL A 266 6.77 18.94 -3.84
CA VAL A 266 6.86 18.41 -5.20
C VAL A 266 8.21 18.84 -5.80
N LYS A 267 8.58 18.25 -6.94
CA LYS A 267 9.85 18.57 -7.58
C LYS A 267 10.04 20.06 -7.87
N GLU A 268 8.95 20.73 -8.25
CA GLU A 268 8.92 22.13 -8.65
C GLU A 268 8.84 23.11 -7.45
N GLY A 269 8.66 22.60 -6.22
CA GLY A 269 8.48 23.41 -5.02
C GLY A 269 7.43 22.86 -4.06
N TYR A 270 6.38 23.63 -3.79
CA TYR A 270 5.31 23.20 -2.90
C TYR A 270 3.94 23.48 -3.51
N ILE A 271 3.05 22.50 -3.43
CA ILE A 271 1.61 22.73 -3.61
C ILE A 271 1.04 23.04 -2.23
N VAL A 272 0.47 24.24 -2.05
CA VAL A 272 -0.18 24.65 -0.80
C VAL A 272 -1.68 24.57 -0.98
N LEU A 273 -2.34 23.74 -0.16
CA LEU A 273 -3.74 23.41 -0.30
C LEU A 273 -4.50 23.75 0.97
N LYS A 274 -5.60 24.48 0.84
CA LYS A 274 -6.58 24.74 1.90
C LYS A 274 -7.94 24.29 1.41
N LEU A 275 -8.38 23.14 1.86
CA LEU A 275 -9.71 22.59 1.55
C LEU A 275 -10.69 23.01 2.63
N ASN A 276 -11.92 23.33 2.21
CA ASN A 276 -13.04 23.65 3.09
C ASN A 276 -14.27 22.85 2.61
N ALA A 277 -14.90 22.12 3.51
CA ALA A 277 -16.04 21.26 3.18
C ALA A 277 -17.30 22.05 2.77
N GLU A 278 -17.47 23.25 3.32
CA GLU A 278 -18.69 24.07 3.15
C GLU A 278 -18.45 25.39 2.43
N GLY A 279 -17.21 25.79 2.30
CA GLY A 279 -16.81 27.09 1.77
C GLY A 279 -15.86 27.02 0.58
N GLU A 280 -15.19 28.15 0.38
CA GLU A 280 -14.16 28.28 -0.62
C GLU A 280 -12.88 27.56 -0.20
N SER A 281 -12.36 26.75 -1.10
CA SER A 281 -11.05 26.09 -1.00
C SER A 281 -10.05 26.84 -1.86
N THR A 282 -8.78 26.85 -1.45
CA THR A 282 -7.71 27.48 -2.21
C THR A 282 -6.57 26.53 -2.46
N ILE A 283 -5.89 26.72 -3.57
CA ILE A 283 -4.65 26.01 -3.91
C ILE A 283 -3.65 26.98 -4.52
N ASP A 284 -2.40 26.89 -4.09
CA ASP A 284 -1.29 27.59 -4.71
C ASP A 284 -0.35 26.53 -5.32
N ILE A 285 -0.01 26.70 -6.59
CA ILE A 285 0.82 25.77 -7.35
C ILE A 285 2.11 26.43 -7.84
N PRO A 286 3.26 25.74 -7.77
CA PRO A 286 4.53 26.27 -8.28
C PRO A 286 4.57 26.26 -9.80
N ALA A 287 5.51 27.06 -10.36
CA ALA A 287 5.77 27.08 -11.79
C ALA A 287 6.17 25.70 -12.32
N GLY A 288 5.77 25.37 -13.54
CA GLY A 288 6.18 24.15 -14.24
C GLY A 288 5.41 22.89 -13.86
N CYS A 289 4.45 22.95 -12.94
CA CYS A 289 3.60 21.81 -12.64
C CYS A 289 2.19 21.93 -13.22
N THR A 290 1.54 20.81 -13.41
CA THR A 290 0.11 20.71 -13.75
C THR A 290 -0.62 19.99 -12.63
N VAL A 291 -1.66 20.60 -12.07
CA VAL A 291 -2.49 19.98 -11.05
C VAL A 291 -3.92 19.78 -11.58
N ARG A 292 -4.43 18.57 -11.44
CA ARG A 292 -5.80 18.18 -11.75
C ARG A 292 -6.59 17.98 -10.47
N ILE A 293 -7.64 18.76 -10.27
CA ILE A 293 -8.52 18.61 -9.10
C ILE A 293 -9.79 17.90 -9.55
N ILE A 294 -10.03 16.72 -9.00
CA ILE A 294 -11.24 15.90 -9.25
C ILE A 294 -12.19 16.14 -8.08
N LYS A 295 -13.14 17.06 -8.24
CA LYS A 295 -14.11 17.42 -7.18
C LYS A 295 -15.19 16.35 -7.01
N LYS A 296 -15.61 15.72 -8.11
CA LYS A 296 -16.63 14.66 -8.13
C LYS A 296 -16.34 13.66 -9.23
N ILE A 297 -16.53 12.37 -8.93
CA ILE A 297 -16.36 11.29 -9.92
C ILE A 297 -17.36 11.52 -11.08
N GLY A 298 -16.87 11.38 -12.31
CA GLY A 298 -17.68 11.57 -13.52
C GLY A 298 -17.81 13.01 -14.02
N LYS A 299 -17.38 14.02 -13.24
CA LYS A 299 -17.30 15.40 -13.69
C LYS A 299 -15.92 15.75 -14.27
N LYS A 300 -15.89 16.75 -15.15
CA LYS A 300 -14.64 17.25 -15.74
C LYS A 300 -13.72 17.81 -14.63
N PRO A 301 -12.44 17.39 -14.55
CA PRO A 301 -11.51 17.93 -13.57
C PRO A 301 -11.20 19.40 -13.82
N LEU A 302 -10.96 20.16 -12.75
CA LEU A 302 -10.32 21.46 -12.83
C LEU A 302 -8.83 21.25 -13.08
N VAL A 303 -8.29 21.84 -14.16
CA VAL A 303 -6.88 21.67 -14.55
C VAL A 303 -6.16 23.00 -14.43
N LEU A 304 -5.16 23.05 -13.56
CA LEU A 304 -4.34 24.22 -13.27
C LEU A 304 -2.94 24.00 -13.87
N ARG A 305 -2.41 24.99 -14.60
CA ARG A 305 -1.11 24.88 -15.30
C ARG A 305 -0.18 26.05 -15.07
N GLU A 306 -0.70 27.19 -14.66
CA GLU A 306 0.09 28.39 -14.42
C GLU A 306 0.39 28.52 -12.93
N GLN A 307 1.55 29.06 -12.62
CA GLN A 307 1.92 29.40 -11.24
C GLN A 307 0.90 30.39 -10.65
N GLY A 308 0.46 30.14 -9.43
CA GLY A 308 -0.38 31.07 -8.70
C GLY A 308 -1.40 30.41 -7.79
N GLY A 309 -2.17 31.27 -7.15
CA GLY A 309 -3.26 30.91 -6.26
C GLY A 309 -4.60 30.81 -7.01
N TYR A 310 -5.35 29.76 -6.72
CA TYR A 310 -6.67 29.51 -7.31
C TYR A 310 -7.69 29.23 -6.22
N SER A 311 -8.92 29.67 -6.44
CA SER A 311 -10.07 29.38 -5.59
C SER A 311 -11.05 28.45 -6.27
N PHE A 312 -11.68 27.55 -5.51
CA PHE A 312 -12.71 26.63 -5.99
C PHE A 312 -13.58 26.14 -4.84
N ARG A 313 -14.73 25.56 -5.17
CA ARG A 313 -15.59 24.87 -4.20
C ARG A 313 -15.62 23.38 -4.48
N LEU A 314 -15.64 22.57 -3.42
CA LEU A 314 -15.66 21.10 -3.54
C LEU A 314 -17.04 20.61 -4.01
N LYS A 315 -18.11 21.30 -3.63
CA LYS A 315 -19.50 20.90 -3.91
C LYS A 315 -20.04 21.36 -5.27
N ASP A 316 -19.30 22.17 -6.02
CA ASP A 316 -19.66 22.56 -7.39
C ASP A 316 -19.14 21.46 -8.38
#